data_35ca88965c2d3e77f287bf2258e3d497
#
_entry.id   35ca88965c2d3e77f287bf2258e3d497
#
_cell.length_a   1.000
_cell.length_b   1.000
_cell.length_c   1.000
_cell.angle_alpha   90.00
_cell.angle_beta   90.00
_cell.angle_gamma   90.00
#
_symmetry.space_group_name_H-M   'P 1'
#
loop_
_entity.id
_entity.type
_entity.pdbx_description
1 polymer ?
#
loop_
_entity_poly.entity_id
_entity_poly.type
_entity_poly.pdbx_seq_one_letter_code
_entity_poly.pdbx_strand_id
1 'polypeptide(L)'
;MNRRILPGFPPMLLAALLLMLAISCSLAEEAHYADVFDVSGDAGKLTIRFLWLGEQNAKDKPGDCMILTSPEGRVMVLDAGHPNATGYIVDALDAMGVTQIDCLVASHPHIDHVGGFPALMERYEIGALYTSALTYESSSYYNAYLASAKAGGLRHIILGEGDVLPFGDEVQIEVLNPPHEIAYPDGFPANSTQFVNNQSLALKITYGVSTILLSGDLYAGGEKELVARYGEALDCDVMKANHHGANTSSSSKWRSAVSPMITVITSDTIEDLSTARKFTRDGQRMYHTLLDGCIRLQTPGDGTYDVLTEKERVTTLFD
;
A
#
# COMPACT_ATOMS: atom_id res chain seq x y z
N MET A 1 -30.47 54.66 -22.49
CA MET A 1 -30.01 53.54 -21.66
C MET A 1 -28.53 53.31 -21.96
N ASN A 2 -27.62 53.88 -21.17
CA ASN A 2 -26.17 53.74 -21.34
C ASN A 2 -25.69 52.48 -20.58
N ARG A 3 -25.34 51.44 -21.32
CA ARG A 3 -24.61 50.28 -20.73
C ARG A 3 -23.16 50.71 -20.50
N ARG A 4 -22.76 50.84 -19.24
CA ARG A 4 -21.35 50.94 -18.85
C ARG A 4 -20.70 49.61 -19.09
N ILE A 5 -19.78 49.53 -20.08
CA ILE A 5 -18.88 48.43 -20.30
C ILE A 5 -17.80 48.54 -19.20
N LEU A 6 -17.74 47.58 -18.28
CA LEU A 6 -16.64 47.50 -17.32
C LEU A 6 -15.35 47.17 -18.10
N PRO A 7 -14.24 47.85 -17.81
CA PRO A 7 -12.97 47.55 -18.47
C PRO A 7 -12.54 46.12 -18.10
N GLY A 8 -12.34 45.30 -19.13
CA GLY A 8 -11.78 43.94 -18.95
C GLY A 8 -10.36 44.05 -18.39
N PHE A 9 -10.00 43.13 -17.51
CA PHE A 9 -8.64 43.02 -17.00
C PHE A 9 -7.67 42.79 -18.17
N PRO A 10 -6.49 43.47 -18.16
CA PRO A 10 -5.51 43.28 -19.23
C PRO A 10 -5.03 41.80 -19.21
N PRO A 11 -4.88 41.13 -20.37
CA PRO A 11 -4.55 39.73 -20.47
C PRO A 11 -3.23 39.37 -19.78
N MET A 12 -2.28 40.32 -19.68
CA MET A 12 -1.04 40.11 -18.91
C MET A 12 -1.26 39.97 -17.41
N LEU A 13 -2.26 40.66 -16.83
CA LEU A 13 -2.56 40.58 -15.39
C LEU A 13 -3.22 39.24 -15.06
N LEU A 14 -4.07 38.72 -15.94
CA LEU A 14 -4.70 37.39 -15.80
C LEU A 14 -3.67 36.27 -15.92
N ALA A 15 -2.73 36.36 -16.87
CA ALA A 15 -1.65 35.41 -17.04
C ALA A 15 -0.69 35.37 -15.82
N ALA A 16 -0.36 36.56 -15.28
CA ALA A 16 0.46 36.65 -14.06
C ALA A 16 -0.25 36.05 -12.83
N LEU A 17 -1.57 36.31 -12.70
CA LEU A 17 -2.38 35.74 -11.62
C LEU A 17 -2.47 34.20 -11.71
N LEU A 18 -2.70 33.68 -12.92
CA LEU A 18 -2.72 32.24 -13.17
C LEU A 18 -1.37 31.57 -12.90
N LEU A 19 -0.26 32.24 -13.26
CA LEU A 19 1.09 31.76 -12.97
C LEU A 19 1.39 31.75 -11.46
N MET A 20 1.00 32.82 -10.74
CA MET A 20 1.15 32.87 -9.27
C MET A 20 0.29 31.82 -8.57
N LEU A 21 -0.94 31.56 -9.04
CA LEU A 21 -1.80 30.50 -8.53
C LEU A 21 -1.20 29.10 -8.79
N ALA A 22 -0.65 28.87 -9.97
CA ALA A 22 0.02 27.61 -10.30
C ALA A 22 1.27 27.36 -9.43
N ILE A 23 2.09 28.40 -9.22
CA ILE A 23 3.27 28.31 -8.36
C ILE A 23 2.87 28.07 -6.89
N SER A 24 1.84 28.77 -6.39
CA SER A 24 1.38 28.57 -5.00
C SER A 24 0.76 27.20 -4.78
N CYS A 25 0.05 26.64 -5.77
CA CYS A 25 -0.49 25.28 -5.72
C CYS A 25 0.62 24.25 -5.71
N SER A 26 1.63 24.39 -6.59
CA SER A 26 2.80 23.48 -6.62
C SER A 26 3.59 23.50 -5.31
N LEU A 27 3.81 24.68 -4.71
CA LEU A 27 4.51 24.79 -3.42
C LEU A 27 3.71 24.19 -2.26
N ALA A 28 2.38 24.26 -2.30
CA ALA A 28 1.52 23.63 -1.31
C ALA A 28 1.56 22.08 -1.42
N GLU A 29 1.50 21.54 -2.63
CA GLU A 29 1.64 20.08 -2.86
C GLU A 29 3.01 19.57 -2.41
N GLU A 30 4.12 20.29 -2.68
CA GLU A 30 5.45 19.92 -2.20
C GLU A 30 5.54 19.94 -0.66
N ALA A 31 4.90 20.89 0.00
CA ALA A 31 4.87 20.97 1.46
C ALA A 31 4.14 19.76 2.08
N HIS A 32 2.97 19.39 1.54
CA HIS A 32 2.19 18.24 2.03
C HIS A 32 2.91 16.90 1.77
N TYR A 33 3.60 16.75 0.65
CA TYR A 33 4.45 15.58 0.39
C TYR A 33 5.55 15.47 1.46
N ALA A 34 6.25 16.55 1.75
CA ALA A 34 7.30 16.57 2.76
C ALA A 34 6.78 16.17 4.16
N ASP A 35 5.56 16.62 4.52
CA ASP A 35 4.93 16.29 5.80
C ASP A 35 4.58 14.80 5.92
N VAL A 36 4.15 14.15 4.81
CA VAL A 36 3.87 12.71 4.79
C VAL A 36 5.13 11.89 5.07
N PHE A 37 6.28 12.35 4.58
CA PHE A 37 7.58 11.65 4.71
C PHE A 37 8.45 12.19 5.85
N ASP A 38 7.99 13.19 6.61
CA ASP A 38 8.65 13.59 7.85
C ASP A 38 8.61 12.45 8.88
N VAL A 39 9.80 12.01 9.31
CA VAL A 39 9.98 10.93 10.28
C VAL A 39 10.14 11.42 11.72
N SER A 40 10.18 12.75 11.95
CA SER A 40 10.42 13.33 13.26
C SER A 40 9.38 12.93 14.31
N GLY A 41 8.16 12.57 13.87
CA GLY A 41 7.06 12.13 14.71
C GLY A 41 6.85 10.61 14.79
N ASP A 42 7.73 9.79 14.21
CA ASP A 42 7.54 8.33 14.12
C ASP A 42 7.96 7.59 15.41
N ALA A 43 8.92 8.12 16.17
CA ALA A 43 9.42 7.45 17.38
C ALA A 43 8.30 7.12 18.37
N GLY A 44 8.24 5.87 18.83
CA GLY A 44 7.20 5.37 19.72
C GLY A 44 5.83 5.15 19.05
N LYS A 45 5.78 5.16 17.73
CA LYS A 45 4.56 4.88 16.97
C LYS A 45 4.82 3.85 15.87
N LEU A 46 3.80 3.06 15.58
CA LEU A 46 3.77 2.31 14.33
C LEU A 46 3.26 3.26 13.24
N THR A 47 4.10 3.46 12.21
CA THR A 47 3.76 4.31 11.07
C THR A 47 3.70 3.48 9.80
N ILE A 48 2.66 3.68 8.99
CA ILE A 48 2.52 3.08 7.65
C ILE A 48 2.32 4.19 6.64
N ARG A 49 3.17 4.22 5.61
CA ARG A 49 3.05 5.12 4.47
C ARG A 49 2.62 4.31 3.26
N PHE A 50 1.39 4.54 2.80
CA PHE A 50 0.86 3.96 1.55
C PHE A 50 1.23 4.90 0.41
N LEU A 51 2.01 4.44 -0.56
CA LEU A 51 2.54 5.30 -1.59
C LEU A 51 1.56 5.47 -2.77
N TRP A 52 1.48 6.69 -3.26
CA TRP A 52 1.02 6.97 -4.60
C TRP A 52 2.15 6.72 -5.59
N LEU A 53 1.97 5.76 -6.49
CA LEU A 53 3.00 5.30 -7.43
C LEU A 53 2.84 5.89 -8.84
N GLY A 54 2.12 7.01 -8.95
CA GLY A 54 1.85 7.68 -10.20
C GLY A 54 0.73 7.04 -11.01
N GLU A 55 0.36 7.71 -12.11
CA GLU A 55 -0.55 7.17 -13.10
C GLU A 55 0.25 6.35 -14.12
N GLN A 56 -0.19 5.14 -14.38
CA GLN A 56 0.37 4.29 -15.41
C GLN A 56 -0.57 4.22 -16.62
N ASN A 57 -0.11 3.67 -17.70
CA ASN A 57 -0.98 3.42 -18.85
C ASN A 57 -1.90 2.22 -18.59
N ALA A 58 -2.97 2.08 -19.37
CA ALA A 58 -4.01 1.05 -19.16
C ALA A 58 -3.50 -0.41 -19.14
N LYS A 59 -2.23 -0.66 -19.49
CA LYS A 59 -1.63 -2.00 -19.51
C LYS A 59 -0.74 -2.26 -18.29
N ASP A 60 -0.18 -1.21 -17.69
CA ASP A 60 0.79 -1.31 -16.62
C ASP A 60 0.21 -0.63 -15.38
N LYS A 61 -0.32 -1.40 -14.46
CA LYS A 61 -0.76 -0.87 -13.15
C LYS A 61 0.48 -0.50 -12.32
N PRO A 62 0.44 0.61 -11.55
CA PRO A 62 1.58 1.01 -10.71
C PRO A 62 1.82 0.05 -9.55
N GLY A 63 0.78 -0.64 -9.10
CA GLY A 63 0.82 -1.63 -8.03
C GLY A 63 0.86 -1.04 -6.63
N ASP A 64 1.45 -1.80 -5.71
CA ASP A 64 1.50 -1.48 -4.29
C ASP A 64 2.92 -1.21 -3.81
N CYS A 65 3.04 -0.25 -2.90
CA CYS A 65 4.18 -0.13 -2.00
C CYS A 65 3.74 0.52 -0.69
N MET A 66 4.09 -0.13 0.41
CA MET A 66 3.89 0.40 1.75
C MET A 66 5.23 0.43 2.48
N ILE A 67 5.55 1.57 3.08
CA ILE A 67 6.73 1.72 3.95
C ILE A 67 6.23 1.76 5.38
N LEU A 68 6.64 0.78 6.18
CA LEU A 68 6.32 0.69 7.60
C LEU A 68 7.54 1.10 8.43
N THR A 69 7.30 1.88 9.47
CA THR A 69 8.32 2.21 10.48
C THR A 69 7.83 1.71 11.84
N SER A 70 8.63 0.87 12.51
CA SER A 70 8.32 0.40 13.87
C SER A 70 8.55 1.52 14.90
N PRO A 71 7.99 1.39 16.12
CA PRO A 71 8.22 2.35 17.20
C PRO A 71 9.71 2.60 17.51
N GLU A 72 10.55 1.59 17.27
CA GLU A 72 12.01 1.64 17.49
C GLU A 72 12.78 2.13 16.25
N GLY A 73 12.11 2.42 15.15
CA GLY A 73 12.69 2.97 13.92
C GLY A 73 13.17 1.93 12.90
N ARG A 74 12.76 0.65 13.01
CA ARG A 74 13.02 -0.33 11.94
C ARG A 74 12.16 -0.03 10.72
N VAL A 75 12.71 -0.24 9.54
CA VAL A 75 12.04 0.03 8.27
C VAL A 75 11.69 -1.28 7.55
N MET A 76 10.43 -1.43 7.18
CA MET A 76 9.94 -2.48 6.29
C MET A 76 9.39 -1.86 5.02
N VAL A 77 9.73 -2.46 3.88
CA VAL A 77 9.05 -2.19 2.60
C VAL A 77 8.24 -3.42 2.23
N LEU A 78 6.93 -3.27 2.22
CA LEU A 78 5.99 -4.29 1.77
C LEU A 78 5.55 -3.94 0.35
N ASP A 79 5.92 -4.78 -0.60
CA ASP A 79 5.83 -4.60 -2.04
C ASP A 79 6.62 -3.38 -2.58
N ALA A 80 6.92 -3.37 -3.85
CA ALA A 80 7.73 -2.34 -4.51
C ALA A 80 7.21 -1.98 -5.91
N GLY A 81 5.93 -2.10 -6.12
CA GLY A 81 5.27 -1.65 -7.33
C GLY A 81 5.80 -2.26 -8.63
N HIS A 82 5.29 -1.72 -9.72
CA HIS A 82 5.78 -1.99 -11.07
C HIS A 82 7.18 -1.36 -11.27
N PRO A 83 8.09 -1.93 -12.10
CA PRO A 83 9.42 -1.36 -12.33
C PRO A 83 9.41 0.12 -12.74
N ASN A 84 8.39 0.55 -13.49
CA ASN A 84 8.24 1.94 -13.91
C ASN A 84 7.89 2.89 -12.77
N ALA A 85 7.40 2.37 -11.65
CA ALA A 85 7.03 3.14 -10.46
C ALA A 85 8.17 3.24 -9.42
N THR A 86 9.31 2.58 -9.66
CA THR A 86 10.42 2.52 -8.69
C THR A 86 10.93 3.89 -8.27
N GLY A 87 10.90 4.89 -9.17
CA GLY A 87 11.31 6.26 -8.86
C GLY A 87 10.54 6.86 -7.69
N TYR A 88 9.22 6.70 -7.63
CA TYR A 88 8.38 7.19 -6.52
C TYR A 88 8.78 6.56 -5.17
N ILE A 89 9.15 5.27 -5.19
CA ILE A 89 9.54 4.55 -3.97
C ILE A 89 10.90 5.03 -3.49
N VAL A 90 11.85 5.22 -4.40
CA VAL A 90 13.19 5.75 -4.08
C VAL A 90 13.08 7.17 -3.53
N ASP A 91 12.29 8.04 -4.18
CA ASP A 91 12.08 9.41 -3.71
C ASP A 91 11.48 9.46 -2.29
N ALA A 92 10.53 8.56 -2.01
CA ALA A 92 9.93 8.42 -0.68
C ALA A 92 10.93 7.97 0.39
N LEU A 93 11.72 6.92 0.11
CA LEU A 93 12.74 6.41 1.01
C LEU A 93 13.87 7.44 1.23
N ASP A 94 14.28 8.16 0.18
CA ASP A 94 15.28 9.22 0.28
C ASP A 94 14.74 10.42 1.10
N ALA A 95 13.49 10.82 0.92
CA ALA A 95 12.85 11.87 1.72
C ALA A 95 12.79 11.51 3.21
N MET A 96 12.63 10.22 3.53
CA MET A 96 12.69 9.70 4.90
C MET A 96 14.13 9.56 5.44
N GLY A 97 15.17 9.73 4.61
CA GLY A 97 16.56 9.51 4.96
C GLY A 97 16.92 8.03 5.20
N VAL A 98 16.15 7.11 4.60
CA VAL A 98 16.38 5.67 4.73
C VAL A 98 17.64 5.27 3.99
N THR A 99 18.55 4.57 4.68
CA THR A 99 19.75 3.96 4.09
C THR A 99 19.73 2.43 4.17
N GLN A 100 18.92 1.89 5.08
CA GLN A 100 18.75 0.47 5.30
C GLN A 100 17.26 0.12 5.37
N ILE A 101 16.88 -0.98 4.72
CA ILE A 101 15.56 -1.61 4.80
C ILE A 101 15.74 -2.92 5.58
N ASP A 102 15.22 -2.98 6.82
CA ASP A 102 15.37 -4.17 7.67
C ASP A 102 14.63 -5.37 7.09
N CYS A 103 13.42 -5.15 6.58
CA CYS A 103 12.55 -6.17 6.02
C CYS A 103 12.06 -5.75 4.63
N LEU A 104 12.45 -6.47 3.60
CA LEU A 104 11.86 -6.36 2.26
C LEU A 104 10.86 -7.52 2.09
N VAL A 105 9.59 -7.24 1.91
CA VAL A 105 8.51 -8.24 1.95
C VAL A 105 7.72 -8.23 0.65
N ALA A 106 7.62 -9.38 -0.01
CA ALA A 106 6.74 -9.56 -1.17
C ALA A 106 5.41 -10.17 -0.73
N SER A 107 4.30 -9.46 -0.93
CA SER A 107 2.98 -10.05 -0.68
C SER A 107 2.72 -11.23 -1.62
N HIS A 108 2.99 -11.07 -2.91
CA HIS A 108 2.92 -12.11 -3.93
C HIS A 108 3.76 -11.70 -5.17
N PRO A 109 4.06 -12.63 -6.11
CA PRO A 109 5.09 -12.40 -7.13
C PRO A 109 4.62 -11.71 -8.42
N HIS A 110 3.51 -10.97 -8.44
CA HIS A 110 3.13 -10.19 -9.61
C HIS A 110 4.06 -8.98 -9.82
N ILE A 111 4.20 -8.57 -11.07
CA ILE A 111 5.11 -7.49 -11.50
C ILE A 111 4.85 -6.17 -10.78
N ASP A 112 3.60 -5.84 -10.54
CA ASP A 112 3.14 -4.63 -9.86
C ASP A 112 3.28 -4.67 -8.33
N HIS A 113 3.92 -5.73 -7.80
CA HIS A 113 4.31 -5.89 -6.38
C HIS A 113 5.81 -6.10 -6.20
N VAL A 114 6.47 -6.86 -7.09
CA VAL A 114 7.90 -7.19 -6.91
C VAL A 114 8.81 -6.51 -7.94
N GLY A 115 8.24 -5.71 -8.84
CA GLY A 115 8.98 -5.14 -9.97
C GLY A 115 10.11 -4.20 -9.58
N GLY A 116 9.96 -3.44 -8.50
CA GLY A 116 10.97 -2.52 -7.99
C GLY A 116 12.05 -3.17 -7.12
N PHE A 117 11.89 -4.42 -6.67
CA PHE A 117 12.82 -5.06 -5.73
C PHE A 117 14.27 -5.07 -6.18
N PRO A 118 14.61 -5.41 -7.46
CA PRO A 118 16.01 -5.39 -7.89
C PRO A 118 16.69 -4.04 -7.68
N ALA A 119 15.99 -2.94 -7.98
CA ALA A 119 16.54 -1.59 -7.82
C ALA A 119 16.67 -1.19 -6.35
N LEU A 120 15.74 -1.61 -5.47
CA LEU A 120 15.87 -1.37 -4.03
C LEU A 120 17.06 -2.16 -3.45
N MET A 121 17.26 -3.43 -3.86
CA MET A 121 18.39 -4.25 -3.44
C MET A 121 19.74 -3.72 -3.92
N GLU A 122 19.77 -2.99 -5.04
CA GLU A 122 20.99 -2.34 -5.55
C GLU A 122 21.32 -1.06 -4.77
N ARG A 123 20.29 -0.32 -4.33
CA ARG A 123 20.44 1.02 -3.75
C ARG A 123 20.58 1.04 -2.24
N TYR A 124 19.87 0.16 -1.53
CA TYR A 124 19.77 0.15 -0.08
C TYR A 124 20.39 -1.09 0.53
N GLU A 125 20.87 -0.97 1.77
CA GLU A 125 21.22 -2.14 2.57
C GLU A 125 19.94 -2.89 2.98
N ILE A 126 19.85 -4.20 2.68
CA ILE A 126 18.67 -5.02 2.96
C ILE A 126 19.00 -6.04 4.07
N GLY A 127 18.24 -6.01 5.17
CA GLY A 127 18.42 -6.94 6.28
C GLY A 127 17.99 -8.38 5.93
N ALA A 128 16.78 -8.53 5.40
CA ALA A 128 16.29 -9.81 4.89
C ALA A 128 15.16 -9.61 3.87
N LEU A 129 15.03 -10.59 2.94
CA LEU A 129 13.90 -10.72 2.03
C LEU A 129 12.93 -11.76 2.61
N TYR A 130 11.65 -11.43 2.62
CA TYR A 130 10.55 -12.29 3.06
C TYR A 130 9.57 -12.52 1.92
N THR A 131 9.21 -13.78 1.65
CA THR A 131 8.22 -14.15 0.62
C THR A 131 7.42 -15.35 1.11
N SER A 132 6.32 -15.70 0.44
CA SER A 132 5.66 -16.99 0.64
C SER A 132 6.40 -18.12 -0.07
N ALA A 133 5.95 -19.36 0.15
CA ALA A 133 6.45 -20.54 -0.56
C ALA A 133 5.98 -20.63 -2.03
N LEU A 134 5.16 -19.70 -2.50
CA LEU A 134 4.67 -19.70 -3.87
C LEU A 134 5.82 -19.51 -4.86
N THR A 135 5.94 -20.41 -5.83
CA THR A 135 6.84 -20.27 -6.96
C THR A 135 6.10 -19.72 -8.17
N TYR A 136 6.75 -18.80 -8.91
CA TYR A 136 6.19 -18.18 -10.12
C TYR A 136 7.23 -18.10 -11.24
N GLU A 137 7.85 -19.26 -11.55
CA GLU A 137 9.01 -19.39 -12.44
C GLU A 137 8.75 -18.89 -13.87
N SER A 138 7.49 -18.84 -14.31
CA SER A 138 7.12 -18.27 -15.61
C SER A 138 7.25 -16.75 -15.69
N SER A 139 7.39 -16.05 -14.54
CA SER A 139 7.58 -14.61 -14.46
C SER A 139 9.07 -14.25 -14.50
N SER A 140 9.47 -13.43 -15.49
CA SER A 140 10.83 -12.89 -15.56
C SER A 140 11.15 -11.98 -14.37
N TYR A 141 10.17 -11.26 -13.84
CA TYR A 141 10.34 -10.36 -12.68
C TYR A 141 10.53 -11.13 -11.38
N TYR A 142 9.77 -12.23 -11.17
CA TYR A 142 9.99 -13.16 -10.07
C TYR A 142 11.42 -13.69 -10.10
N ASN A 143 11.89 -14.18 -11.25
CA ASN A 143 13.24 -14.70 -11.40
C ASN A 143 14.30 -13.60 -11.20
N ALA A 144 14.03 -12.38 -11.65
CA ALA A 144 14.97 -11.25 -11.52
C ALA A 144 15.20 -10.87 -10.06
N TYR A 145 14.15 -10.68 -9.24
CA TYR A 145 14.35 -10.29 -7.85
C TYR A 145 14.99 -11.39 -7.02
N LEU A 146 14.68 -12.67 -7.27
CA LEU A 146 15.36 -13.79 -6.61
C LEU A 146 16.83 -13.88 -7.01
N ALA A 147 17.15 -13.62 -8.28
CA ALA A 147 18.54 -13.55 -8.75
C ALA A 147 19.30 -12.40 -8.07
N SER A 148 18.69 -11.22 -7.94
CA SER A 148 19.28 -10.07 -7.24
C SER A 148 19.52 -10.39 -5.75
N ALA A 149 18.55 -10.98 -5.07
CA ALA A 149 18.68 -11.38 -3.67
C ALA A 149 19.82 -12.38 -3.49
N LYS A 150 19.92 -13.38 -4.37
CA LYS A 150 21.00 -14.39 -4.35
C LYS A 150 22.37 -13.75 -4.62
N ALA A 151 22.46 -12.85 -5.60
CA ALA A 151 23.70 -12.16 -5.95
C ALA A 151 24.19 -11.26 -4.80
N GLY A 152 23.26 -10.59 -4.09
CA GLY A 152 23.54 -9.81 -2.90
C GLY A 152 23.80 -10.62 -1.63
N GLY A 153 23.66 -11.95 -1.68
CA GLY A 153 23.81 -12.82 -0.49
C GLY A 153 22.75 -12.55 0.58
N LEU A 154 21.58 -12.05 0.19
CA LEU A 154 20.53 -11.70 1.14
C LEU A 154 19.96 -12.97 1.81
N ARG A 155 19.66 -12.82 3.10
CA ARG A 155 18.89 -13.82 3.84
C ARG A 155 17.46 -13.83 3.29
N HIS A 156 17.05 -14.92 2.66
CA HIS A 156 15.71 -15.12 2.11
C HIS A 156 14.94 -16.06 3.03
N ILE A 157 13.82 -15.59 3.56
CA ILE A 157 12.97 -16.28 4.53
C ILE A 157 11.61 -16.53 3.90
N ILE A 158 11.18 -17.79 3.90
CA ILE A 158 9.86 -18.18 3.43
C ILE A 158 8.90 -18.15 4.61
N LEU A 159 7.80 -17.43 4.43
CA LEU A 159 6.72 -17.27 5.41
C LEU A 159 5.51 -18.11 5.02
N GLY A 160 4.81 -18.60 6.02
CA GLY A 160 3.53 -19.29 5.91
C GLY A 160 2.63 -19.01 7.11
N GLU A 161 1.41 -19.50 7.04
CA GLU A 161 0.40 -19.36 8.09
C GLU A 161 0.94 -19.76 9.47
N GLY A 162 0.75 -18.89 10.46
CA GLY A 162 1.20 -19.08 11.83
C GLY A 162 2.60 -18.54 12.13
N ASP A 163 3.37 -18.14 11.11
CA ASP A 163 4.66 -17.49 11.35
C ASP A 163 4.46 -16.07 11.90
N VAL A 164 5.49 -15.61 12.61
CA VAL A 164 5.60 -14.22 13.07
C VAL A 164 6.79 -13.57 12.36
N LEU A 165 6.52 -12.50 11.61
CA LEU A 165 7.55 -11.70 10.96
C LEU A 165 8.15 -10.72 11.98
N PRO A 166 9.47 -10.78 12.25
CA PRO A 166 10.09 -9.93 13.25
C PRO A 166 10.22 -8.47 12.76
N PHE A 167 9.58 -7.53 13.48
CA PHE A 167 9.59 -6.11 13.13
C PHE A 167 9.65 -5.21 14.38
N GLY A 168 10.78 -5.23 15.06
CA GLY A 168 10.96 -4.60 16.36
C GLY A 168 10.50 -5.51 17.51
N ASP A 169 10.46 -4.97 18.72
CA ASP A 169 10.14 -5.72 19.93
C ASP A 169 8.65 -5.53 20.35
N GLU A 170 8.02 -4.45 19.89
CA GLU A 170 6.68 -4.06 20.33
C GLU A 170 5.59 -4.38 19.30
N VAL A 171 5.95 -4.55 18.02
CA VAL A 171 5.01 -4.85 16.92
C VAL A 171 4.99 -6.33 16.63
N GLN A 172 3.82 -6.96 16.73
CA GLN A 172 3.60 -8.34 16.32
C GLN A 172 3.01 -8.36 14.91
N ILE A 173 3.62 -9.10 13.99
CA ILE A 173 3.10 -9.32 12.63
C ILE A 173 2.90 -10.82 12.43
N GLU A 174 1.65 -11.24 12.47
CA GLU A 174 1.23 -12.63 12.25
C GLU A 174 0.87 -12.85 10.79
N VAL A 175 1.35 -13.98 10.23
CA VAL A 175 1.04 -14.42 8.87
C VAL A 175 -0.20 -15.32 8.91
N LEU A 176 -1.28 -14.85 8.28
CA LEU A 176 -2.56 -15.59 8.21
C LEU A 176 -2.70 -16.41 6.92
N ASN A 177 -1.92 -16.08 5.87
CA ASN A 177 -1.93 -16.71 4.54
C ASN A 177 -0.59 -16.48 3.83
N PRO A 178 -0.17 -17.34 2.91
CA PRO A 178 -0.70 -18.67 2.60
C PRO A 178 -0.20 -19.73 3.58
N PRO A 179 -0.69 -21.00 3.47
CA PRO A 179 -0.09 -22.10 4.23
C PRO A 179 1.36 -22.34 3.78
N HIS A 180 2.18 -22.96 4.64
CA HIS A 180 3.57 -23.31 4.30
C HIS A 180 3.68 -24.23 3.10
N GLU A 181 2.73 -25.15 2.96
CA GLU A 181 2.62 -26.02 1.80
C GLU A 181 1.50 -25.57 0.90
N ILE A 182 1.85 -25.06 -0.28
CA ILE A 182 0.89 -24.59 -1.25
C ILE A 182 0.38 -25.76 -2.07
N ALA A 183 -0.91 -26.09 -1.90
CA ALA A 183 -1.58 -27.09 -2.70
C ALA A 183 -1.97 -26.47 -4.06
N TYR A 184 -1.43 -27.05 -5.14
CA TYR A 184 -1.80 -26.68 -6.50
C TYR A 184 -3.02 -27.50 -6.92
N PRO A 185 -4.19 -26.87 -7.15
CA PRO A 185 -5.40 -27.60 -7.47
C PRO A 185 -5.34 -28.21 -8.87
N ASP A 186 -5.87 -29.41 -9.02
CA ASP A 186 -5.96 -30.08 -10.31
C ASP A 186 -6.77 -29.24 -11.32
N GLY A 187 -6.21 -29.06 -12.51
CA GLY A 187 -6.87 -28.32 -13.59
C GLY A 187 -6.81 -26.80 -13.48
N PHE A 188 -6.21 -26.25 -12.43
CA PHE A 188 -5.97 -24.81 -12.31
C PHE A 188 -4.52 -24.50 -12.69
N PRO A 189 -4.24 -23.61 -13.67
CA PRO A 189 -2.87 -23.25 -13.96
C PRO A 189 -2.22 -22.62 -12.74
N ALA A 190 -1.07 -23.15 -12.32
CA ALA A 190 -0.29 -22.64 -11.19
C ALA A 190 0.16 -21.17 -11.36
N ASN A 191 0.11 -20.67 -12.58
CA ASN A 191 0.42 -19.29 -12.95
C ASN A 191 -0.83 -18.43 -13.24
N SER A 192 -2.05 -18.92 -12.95
CA SER A 192 -3.23 -18.08 -13.12
C SER A 192 -3.23 -16.93 -12.11
N THR A 193 -3.61 -15.75 -12.56
CA THR A 193 -3.72 -14.56 -11.70
C THR A 193 -4.55 -14.82 -10.44
N GLN A 194 -5.67 -15.51 -10.57
CA GLN A 194 -6.52 -15.84 -9.42
C GLN A 194 -5.81 -16.75 -8.42
N PHE A 195 -5.06 -17.76 -8.88
CA PHE A 195 -4.35 -18.66 -7.99
C PHE A 195 -3.23 -17.91 -7.26
N VAL A 196 -2.40 -17.17 -8.01
CA VAL A 196 -1.27 -16.39 -7.47
C VAL A 196 -1.77 -15.37 -6.44
N ASN A 197 -2.82 -14.62 -6.75
CA ASN A 197 -3.41 -13.64 -5.84
C ASN A 197 -3.97 -14.28 -4.56
N ASN A 198 -4.59 -15.46 -4.65
CA ASN A 198 -5.06 -16.19 -3.47
C ASN A 198 -3.94 -16.68 -2.55
N GLN A 199 -2.68 -16.68 -3.00
CA GLN A 199 -1.51 -16.98 -2.19
C GLN A 199 -0.78 -15.71 -1.68
N SER A 200 -1.43 -14.55 -1.73
CA SER A 200 -0.89 -13.32 -1.14
C SER A 200 -0.63 -13.51 0.35
N LEU A 201 0.50 -13.00 0.84
CA LEU A 201 0.73 -12.88 2.29
C LEU A 201 -0.36 -11.99 2.89
N ALA A 202 -1.10 -12.52 3.84
CA ALA A 202 -2.03 -11.78 4.66
C ALA A 202 -1.40 -11.56 6.03
N LEU A 203 -1.04 -10.32 6.33
CA LEU A 203 -0.31 -9.91 7.52
C LEU A 203 -1.25 -9.19 8.48
N LYS A 204 -1.48 -9.77 9.66
CA LYS A 204 -2.16 -9.10 10.77
C LYS A 204 -1.12 -8.46 11.67
N ILE A 205 -1.15 -7.14 11.75
CA ILE A 205 -0.21 -6.34 12.52
C ILE A 205 -0.91 -5.88 13.79
N THR A 206 -0.27 -6.12 14.93
CA THR A 206 -0.77 -5.68 16.25
C THR A 206 0.31 -4.84 16.94
N TYR A 207 -0.07 -3.65 17.38
CA TYR A 207 0.74 -2.80 18.23
C TYR A 207 -0.12 -2.28 19.40
N GLY A 208 0.17 -2.72 20.61
CA GLY A 208 -0.71 -2.48 21.77
C GLY A 208 -2.10 -3.04 21.54
N VAL A 209 -3.12 -2.17 21.47
CA VAL A 209 -4.50 -2.55 21.12
C VAL A 209 -4.88 -2.19 19.69
N SER A 210 -3.99 -1.56 18.93
CA SER A 210 -4.20 -1.18 17.54
C SER A 210 -3.95 -2.35 16.60
N THR A 211 -4.83 -2.55 15.60
CA THR A 211 -4.78 -3.69 14.70
C THR A 211 -4.93 -3.28 13.23
N ILE A 212 -4.10 -3.86 12.36
CA ILE A 212 -4.05 -3.52 10.93
C ILE A 212 -3.95 -4.80 10.10
N LEU A 213 -4.69 -4.90 9.01
CA LEU A 213 -4.67 -6.05 8.09
C LEU A 213 -4.23 -5.63 6.69
N LEU A 214 -3.10 -6.21 6.24
CA LEU A 214 -2.53 -6.03 4.91
C LEU A 214 -2.49 -7.39 4.22
N SER A 215 -3.29 -7.60 3.17
CA SER A 215 -3.48 -8.91 2.55
C SER A 215 -3.20 -8.94 1.04
N GLY A 216 -2.39 -8.01 0.56
CA GLY A 216 -2.00 -7.93 -0.85
C GLY A 216 -3.20 -7.91 -1.79
N ASP A 217 -3.17 -8.82 -2.76
CA ASP A 217 -4.21 -8.92 -3.79
C ASP A 217 -5.15 -10.12 -3.59
N LEU A 218 -5.34 -10.53 -2.35
CA LEU A 218 -6.20 -11.67 -2.01
C LEU A 218 -7.59 -11.54 -2.68
N TYR A 219 -7.97 -12.54 -3.48
CA TYR A 219 -9.27 -12.59 -4.13
C TYR A 219 -10.37 -13.13 -3.20
N ALA A 220 -11.62 -12.91 -3.56
CA ALA A 220 -12.78 -13.36 -2.79
C ALA A 220 -12.76 -14.87 -2.45
N GLY A 221 -12.07 -15.70 -3.23
CA GLY A 221 -11.83 -17.11 -2.93
C GLY A 221 -10.99 -17.30 -1.68
N GLY A 222 -9.82 -16.68 -1.63
CA GLY A 222 -8.92 -16.70 -0.47
C GLY A 222 -9.53 -16.00 0.74
N GLU A 223 -10.22 -14.86 0.54
CA GLU A 223 -10.99 -14.19 1.60
C GLU A 223 -11.98 -15.13 2.28
N LYS A 224 -12.72 -15.92 1.47
CA LYS A 224 -13.70 -16.89 1.99
C LYS A 224 -13.03 -17.95 2.85
N GLU A 225 -11.85 -18.43 2.44
CA GLU A 225 -11.09 -19.42 3.19
C GLU A 225 -10.60 -18.85 4.53
N LEU A 226 -10.06 -17.62 4.52
CA LEU A 226 -9.61 -16.95 5.75
C LEU A 226 -10.78 -16.64 6.69
N VAL A 227 -11.92 -16.19 6.17
CA VAL A 227 -13.14 -15.97 7.00
C VAL A 227 -13.62 -17.28 7.62
N ALA A 228 -13.57 -18.40 6.87
CA ALA A 228 -13.95 -19.71 7.41
C ALA A 228 -13.00 -20.20 8.50
N ARG A 229 -11.71 -19.84 8.41
CA ARG A 229 -10.64 -20.28 9.31
C ARG A 229 -10.55 -19.44 10.57
N TYR A 230 -10.61 -18.13 10.43
CA TYR A 230 -10.33 -17.18 11.51
C TYR A 230 -11.57 -16.48 12.07
N GLY A 231 -12.66 -16.36 11.28
CA GLY A 231 -13.90 -15.74 11.75
C GLY A 231 -13.67 -14.34 12.33
N GLU A 232 -14.10 -14.15 13.59
CA GLU A 232 -13.96 -12.89 14.33
C GLU A 232 -12.50 -12.50 14.65
N ALA A 233 -11.55 -13.44 14.57
CA ALA A 233 -10.14 -13.12 14.76
C ALA A 233 -9.54 -12.27 13.62
N LEU A 234 -10.29 -12.08 12.51
CA LEU A 234 -9.92 -11.14 11.44
C LEU A 234 -10.24 -9.68 11.77
N ASP A 235 -11.00 -9.40 12.82
CA ASP A 235 -11.36 -8.04 13.20
C ASP A 235 -10.13 -7.16 13.36
N CYS A 236 -10.13 -5.99 12.66
CA CYS A 236 -9.01 -5.05 12.63
C CYS A 236 -9.52 -3.62 12.45
N ASP A 237 -8.86 -2.67 13.08
CA ASP A 237 -9.20 -1.24 12.98
C ASP A 237 -8.95 -0.68 11.59
N VAL A 238 -7.87 -1.13 10.94
CA VAL A 238 -7.42 -0.64 9.63
C VAL A 238 -7.25 -1.80 8.66
N MET A 239 -7.70 -1.61 7.43
CA MET A 239 -7.51 -2.57 6.34
C MET A 239 -6.99 -1.88 5.09
N LYS A 240 -5.98 -2.46 4.42
CA LYS A 240 -5.77 -2.19 3.00
C LYS A 240 -6.83 -2.96 2.20
N ALA A 241 -7.52 -2.28 1.28
CA ALA A 241 -8.43 -2.97 0.36
C ALA A 241 -7.65 -3.98 -0.49
N ASN A 242 -8.11 -5.23 -0.54
CA ASN A 242 -7.46 -6.27 -1.33
C ASN A 242 -7.53 -5.93 -2.82
N HIS A 243 -6.49 -6.30 -3.58
CA HIS A 243 -6.41 -6.16 -5.02
C HIS A 243 -6.81 -4.75 -5.49
N HIS A 244 -6.17 -3.73 -4.91
CA HIS A 244 -6.36 -2.31 -5.25
C HIS A 244 -7.83 -1.83 -5.18
N GLY A 245 -8.68 -2.52 -4.42
CA GLY A 245 -10.11 -2.22 -4.34
C GLY A 245 -10.95 -2.74 -5.50
N ALA A 246 -10.42 -3.60 -6.34
CA ALA A 246 -11.11 -4.19 -7.49
C ALA A 246 -12.30 -5.08 -7.10
N ASN A 247 -13.21 -5.30 -8.04
CA ASN A 247 -14.44 -6.11 -7.86
C ASN A 247 -14.17 -7.59 -7.56
N THR A 248 -12.97 -8.07 -7.80
CA THR A 248 -12.53 -9.46 -7.56
C THR A 248 -12.37 -9.78 -6.09
N SER A 249 -12.35 -8.74 -5.23
CA SER A 249 -11.92 -8.81 -3.84
C SER A 249 -12.79 -7.95 -2.93
N SER A 250 -12.44 -7.91 -1.65
CA SER A 250 -13.12 -7.14 -0.60
C SER A 250 -14.61 -7.47 -0.54
N SER A 251 -14.91 -8.77 -0.51
CA SER A 251 -16.27 -9.30 -0.48
C SER A 251 -17.05 -8.82 0.76
N SER A 252 -18.38 -8.88 0.72
CA SER A 252 -19.21 -8.45 1.86
C SER A 252 -18.88 -9.23 3.14
N LYS A 253 -18.66 -10.55 3.00
CA LYS A 253 -18.29 -11.41 4.16
C LYS A 253 -16.94 -11.02 4.73
N TRP A 254 -15.96 -10.73 3.87
CA TRP A 254 -14.64 -10.25 4.26
C TRP A 254 -14.74 -8.94 5.03
N ARG A 255 -15.38 -7.93 4.46
CA ARG A 255 -15.56 -6.63 5.13
C ARG A 255 -16.32 -6.73 6.45
N SER A 256 -17.29 -7.63 6.56
CA SER A 256 -18.02 -7.86 7.81
C SER A 256 -17.16 -8.60 8.84
N ALA A 257 -16.25 -9.48 8.44
CA ALA A 257 -15.36 -10.19 9.35
C ALA A 257 -14.21 -9.29 9.83
N VAL A 258 -13.64 -8.46 8.93
CA VAL A 258 -12.56 -7.53 9.27
C VAL A 258 -13.08 -6.28 9.98
N SER A 259 -14.30 -5.83 9.66
CA SER A 259 -15.00 -4.70 10.29
C SER A 259 -14.19 -3.41 10.47
N PRO A 260 -13.40 -2.96 9.47
CA PRO A 260 -12.43 -1.89 9.66
C PRO A 260 -13.10 -0.54 9.85
N MET A 261 -12.55 0.31 10.73
CA MET A 261 -12.95 1.72 10.83
C MET A 261 -12.25 2.58 9.75
N ILE A 262 -11.09 2.16 9.27
CA ILE A 262 -10.31 2.82 8.21
C ILE A 262 -9.98 1.81 7.13
N THR A 263 -10.27 2.17 5.88
CA THR A 263 -9.82 1.40 4.70
C THR A 263 -8.95 2.28 3.82
N VAL A 264 -7.79 1.76 3.40
CA VAL A 264 -6.91 2.41 2.42
C VAL A 264 -6.95 1.63 1.12
N ILE A 265 -7.22 2.31 0.02
CA ILE A 265 -7.17 1.78 -1.34
C ILE A 265 -5.92 2.33 -2.03
N THR A 266 -5.04 1.45 -2.45
CA THR A 266 -3.83 1.77 -3.22
C THR A 266 -4.11 1.49 -4.69
N SER A 267 -4.41 2.51 -5.47
CA SER A 267 -4.75 2.38 -6.89
C SER A 267 -4.59 3.72 -7.62
N ASP A 268 -4.31 3.66 -8.91
CA ASP A 268 -4.31 4.80 -9.84
C ASP A 268 -5.67 5.02 -10.53
N THR A 269 -6.66 4.16 -10.23
CA THR A 269 -7.99 4.21 -10.84
C THR A 269 -9.08 3.93 -9.83
N ILE A 270 -10.26 4.48 -10.07
CA ILE A 270 -11.50 4.08 -9.40
C ILE A 270 -12.29 3.26 -10.41
N GLU A 271 -12.19 1.93 -10.32
CA GLU A 271 -12.85 1.03 -11.26
C GLU A 271 -14.39 1.17 -11.22
N ASP A 272 -14.93 1.37 -10.01
CA ASP A 272 -16.37 1.49 -9.80
C ASP A 272 -16.67 2.25 -8.49
N LEU A 273 -17.46 3.32 -8.62
CA LEU A 273 -17.94 4.08 -7.46
C LEU A 273 -18.76 3.23 -6.48
N SER A 274 -19.43 2.18 -6.96
CA SER A 274 -20.16 1.27 -6.08
C SER A 274 -19.20 0.48 -5.18
N THR A 275 -17.99 0.17 -5.67
CA THR A 275 -16.95 -0.48 -4.89
C THR A 275 -16.39 0.48 -3.84
N ALA A 276 -16.07 1.71 -4.20
CA ALA A 276 -15.63 2.73 -3.23
C ALA A 276 -16.67 2.96 -2.11
N ARG A 277 -17.96 3.00 -2.45
CA ARG A 277 -19.07 3.08 -1.47
C ARG A 277 -19.10 1.93 -0.46
N LYS A 278 -18.55 0.76 -0.80
CA LYS A 278 -18.50 -0.37 0.14
C LYS A 278 -17.67 -0.07 1.38
N PHE A 279 -16.70 0.83 1.27
CA PHE A 279 -15.75 1.17 2.33
C PHE A 279 -16.09 2.45 3.09
N THR A 280 -17.27 3.05 2.85
CA THR A 280 -17.72 4.27 3.54
C THR A 280 -19.03 4.08 4.31
N ARG A 281 -19.44 2.81 4.51
CA ARG A 281 -20.66 2.48 5.24
C ARG A 281 -20.43 2.60 6.75
N ASP A 282 -21.49 2.91 7.45
CA ASP A 282 -21.51 2.86 8.92
C ASP A 282 -20.46 3.77 9.61
N GLY A 283 -20.11 4.90 8.95
CA GLY A 283 -19.14 5.86 9.50
C GLY A 283 -17.68 5.48 9.26
N GLN A 284 -17.40 4.44 8.46
CA GLN A 284 -16.04 4.06 8.06
C GLN A 284 -15.38 5.16 7.22
N ARG A 285 -14.09 5.35 7.44
CA ARG A 285 -13.27 6.30 6.65
C ARG A 285 -12.54 5.54 5.55
N MET A 286 -12.61 6.07 4.34
CA MET A 286 -11.88 5.51 3.19
C MET A 286 -10.88 6.54 2.68
N TYR A 287 -9.65 6.11 2.51
CA TYR A 287 -8.58 6.84 1.82
C TYR A 287 -8.23 6.13 0.52
N HIS A 288 -7.79 6.89 -0.49
CA HIS A 288 -7.49 6.35 -1.82
C HIS A 288 -6.32 7.10 -2.42
N THR A 289 -5.24 6.41 -2.78
CA THR A 289 -4.01 7.06 -3.24
C THR A 289 -4.17 7.93 -4.49
N LEU A 290 -5.09 7.61 -5.40
CA LEU A 290 -5.43 8.52 -6.52
C LEU A 290 -5.93 9.89 -6.06
N LEU A 291 -6.75 9.91 -5.00
CA LEU A 291 -7.43 11.10 -4.51
C LEU A 291 -6.63 11.86 -3.46
N ASP A 292 -5.92 11.11 -2.62
CA ASP A 292 -5.26 11.59 -1.42
C ASP A 292 -3.72 11.71 -1.60
N GLY A 293 -3.17 11.23 -2.74
CA GLY A 293 -1.73 11.09 -2.90
C GLY A 293 -1.14 10.02 -1.98
N CYS A 294 0.07 10.22 -1.50
CA CYS A 294 0.66 9.39 -0.45
C CYS A 294 -0.08 9.61 0.88
N ILE A 295 -0.23 8.52 1.66
CA ILE A 295 -1.02 8.52 2.89
C ILE A 295 -0.15 8.01 4.03
N ARG A 296 0.04 8.82 5.08
CA ARG A 296 0.68 8.41 6.34
C ARG A 296 -0.39 8.07 7.37
N LEU A 297 -0.35 6.86 7.91
CA LEU A 297 -1.17 6.40 9.02
C LEU A 297 -0.26 6.11 10.20
N GLN A 298 -0.53 6.69 11.36
CA GLN A 298 0.23 6.49 12.59
C GLN A 298 -0.68 6.07 13.73
N THR A 299 -0.16 5.20 14.60
CA THR A 299 -0.80 4.84 15.87
C THR A 299 0.22 4.73 17.00
N PRO A 300 -0.06 5.24 18.20
CA PRO A 300 0.75 4.98 19.39
C PRO A 300 0.43 3.63 20.06
N GLY A 301 -0.43 2.79 19.46
CA GLY A 301 -0.82 1.49 20.00
C GLY A 301 -2.00 1.51 20.98
N ASP A 302 -2.72 2.62 21.08
CA ASP A 302 -3.84 2.82 22.02
C ASP A 302 -5.23 2.74 21.35
N GLY A 303 -5.30 2.27 20.09
CA GLY A 303 -6.53 2.19 19.29
C GLY A 303 -6.88 3.51 18.58
N THR A 304 -6.07 4.56 18.73
CA THR A 304 -6.23 5.81 17.97
C THR A 304 -5.33 5.85 16.75
N TYR A 305 -5.79 6.57 15.72
CA TYR A 305 -5.08 6.68 14.44
C TYR A 305 -5.06 8.12 13.94
N ASP A 306 -3.86 8.62 13.67
CA ASP A 306 -3.63 9.86 12.94
C ASP A 306 -3.39 9.55 11.46
N VAL A 307 -4.09 10.25 10.58
CA VAL A 307 -3.95 10.06 9.13
C VAL A 307 -3.67 11.40 8.47
N LEU A 308 -2.55 11.47 7.77
CA LEU A 308 -2.14 12.61 6.98
C LEU A 308 -2.08 12.20 5.50
N THR A 309 -2.58 13.04 4.63
CA THR A 309 -2.61 12.82 3.18
C THR A 309 -1.79 13.89 2.45
N GLU A 310 -1.14 13.50 1.36
CA GLU A 310 -0.38 14.41 0.51
C GLU A 310 -1.29 15.46 -0.15
N LYS A 311 -2.53 15.07 -0.51
CA LYS A 311 -3.50 15.94 -1.16
C LYS A 311 -4.69 16.19 -0.24
N GLU A 312 -5.16 17.43 -0.20
CA GLU A 312 -6.44 17.73 0.42
C GLU A 312 -7.58 17.36 -0.52
N ARG A 313 -8.52 16.54 -0.04
CA ARG A 313 -9.74 16.29 -0.81
C ARG A 313 -10.59 17.54 -0.89
N VAL A 314 -10.79 18.03 -2.10
CA VAL A 314 -11.68 19.17 -2.37
C VAL A 314 -13.15 18.74 -2.41
N THR A 315 -13.42 17.46 -2.70
CA THR A 315 -14.78 16.89 -2.78
C THR A 315 -14.80 15.50 -2.18
N THR A 316 -15.92 15.11 -1.55
CA THR A 316 -16.15 13.71 -1.24
C THR A 316 -16.67 13.00 -2.51
N LEU A 317 -16.38 11.70 -2.64
CA LEU A 317 -16.81 10.92 -3.82
C LEU A 317 -18.34 10.74 -3.90
N PHE A 318 -19.08 11.12 -2.87
CA PHE A 318 -20.47 10.71 -2.66
C PHE A 318 -21.40 11.84 -2.22
N ASP A 319 -20.95 13.08 -2.20
CA ASP A 319 -21.76 14.28 -1.98
C ASP A 319 -22.39 14.80 -3.25
#